data_f391ff6a4368d67bc5526eeabb75d400
#
_entry.id   f391ff6a4368d67bc5526eeabb75d400
#
_cell.length_a   1.000
_cell.length_b   1.000
_cell.length_c   1.000
_cell.angle_alpha   90.00
_cell.angle_beta   90.00
_cell.angle_gamma   90.00
#
_symmetry.space_group_name_H-M   'P 1'
#
loop_
_entity.id
_entity.type
_entity.pdbx_description
1 polymer ?
#
loop_
_entity_poly.entity_id
_entity_poly.type
_entity_poly.pdbx_seq_one_letter_code
_entity_poly.pdbx_strand_id
1 'polypeptide(L)'
;MSPNFMTALEAVKRNGATADQRRIIEALAVTNEILLDMPVFEANDTTAMNHLVRTSIPKGQHRGYNQGVKPEISHTKMTRDISVQVTGYSKVHEKIYREQIDPQGFRNGEDMAYVAGMAETQAEDLIYGNNSADPRMLNGLAVRRAKLEKDKCISFGGTGDNLTSVFICKMGKENVSLFYPKGAKGVGVDMQDKGLRTEKDADGGEFEARVSYFELNYGLSVGNEKSLIRICNINPDNIDAGKLAKEILTYAKKLPKGEGDVIVYANSDVLNAIDLYQIDRANINFTSTDQYGNEVVKIRNIKLREVDAILNTESQVTA
;
A
#
# COMPACT_ATOMS: atom_id res chain seq x y z
N MET A 1 10.49 -11.86 16.09
CA MET A 1 11.68 -11.53 15.29
C MET A 1 11.34 -10.28 14.50
N SER A 2 12.13 -9.25 14.62
CA SER A 2 11.93 -8.00 13.86
C SER A 2 11.93 -8.32 12.37
N PRO A 3 11.09 -7.70 11.54
CA PRO A 3 11.16 -7.89 10.10
C PRO A 3 12.56 -7.48 9.61
N ASN A 4 13.21 -8.35 8.84
CA ASN A 4 14.54 -8.10 8.29
C ASN A 4 14.55 -7.04 7.18
N PHE A 5 13.43 -6.34 6.96
CA PHE A 5 13.28 -5.34 5.90
C PHE A 5 13.04 -3.96 6.49
N MET A 6 13.68 -2.98 5.87
CA MET A 6 13.54 -1.58 6.23
C MET A 6 12.15 -1.07 5.84
N THR A 7 11.39 -0.55 6.79
CA THR A 7 10.12 0.15 6.53
C THR A 7 10.36 1.60 6.11
N ALA A 8 9.36 2.26 5.55
CA ALA A 8 9.44 3.67 5.19
C ALA A 8 9.86 4.54 6.38
N LEU A 9 9.31 4.26 7.56
CA LEU A 9 9.64 4.95 8.81
C LEU A 9 11.11 4.73 9.24
N GLU A 10 11.63 3.51 9.11
CA GLU A 10 13.04 3.23 9.43
C GLU A 10 14.00 3.85 8.42
N ALA A 11 13.63 3.88 7.14
CA ALA A 11 14.42 4.52 6.10
C ALA A 11 14.62 6.02 6.38
N VAL A 12 13.57 6.70 6.83
CA VAL A 12 13.62 8.11 7.18
C VAL A 12 14.39 8.38 8.47
N LYS A 13 14.23 7.54 9.49
CA LYS A 13 15.03 7.65 10.73
C LYS A 13 16.54 7.55 10.45
N ARG A 14 16.93 6.72 9.49
CA ARG A 14 18.34 6.54 9.10
C ARG A 14 18.89 7.68 8.25
N ASN A 15 18.07 8.33 7.43
CA ASN A 15 18.52 9.40 6.53
C ASN A 15 18.73 10.77 7.21
N GLY A 16 18.78 10.82 8.55
CA GLY A 16 19.07 12.05 9.27
C GLY A 16 18.01 13.14 9.15
N ALA A 17 16.76 12.75 8.93
CA ALA A 17 15.64 13.65 8.81
C ALA A 17 15.56 14.64 9.99
N THR A 18 15.26 15.90 9.69
CA THR A 18 14.98 16.93 10.70
C THR A 18 13.76 16.54 11.54
N ALA A 19 13.61 17.15 12.72
CA ALA A 19 12.47 16.86 13.62
C ALA A 19 11.11 17.07 12.91
N ASP A 20 11.03 18.07 12.03
CA ASP A 20 9.81 18.37 11.27
C ASP A 20 9.52 17.30 10.21
N GLN A 21 10.53 16.81 9.51
CA GLN A 21 10.37 15.71 8.55
C GLN A 21 9.95 14.40 9.25
N ARG A 22 10.41 14.15 10.49
CA ARG A 22 9.96 13.00 11.28
C ARG A 22 8.50 13.12 11.67
N ARG A 23 8.03 14.30 12.09
CA ARG A 23 6.61 14.56 12.41
C ARG A 23 5.71 14.36 11.19
N ILE A 24 6.14 14.80 10.01
CA ILE A 24 5.43 14.63 8.75
C ILE A 24 5.22 13.15 8.45
N ILE A 25 6.24 12.32 8.65
CA ILE A 25 6.15 10.89 8.37
C ILE A 25 5.36 10.14 9.44
N GLU A 26 5.47 10.56 10.71
CA GLU A 26 4.61 10.03 11.76
C GLU A 26 3.13 10.35 11.49
N ALA A 27 2.82 11.54 10.97
CA ALA A 27 1.46 11.90 10.58
C ALA A 27 0.94 11.06 9.40
N LEU A 28 1.78 10.84 8.36
CA LEU A 28 1.46 9.94 7.24
C LEU A 28 1.17 8.51 7.70
N ALA A 29 1.96 8.04 8.65
CA ALA A 29 1.90 6.70 9.17
C ALA A 29 0.69 6.46 10.09
N VAL A 30 0.25 7.48 10.82
CA VAL A 30 -0.94 7.41 11.68
C VAL A 30 -2.22 7.35 10.86
N THR A 31 -2.24 8.03 9.70
CA THR A 31 -3.44 8.10 8.86
C THR A 31 -3.64 6.82 8.03
N ASN A 32 -2.55 6.12 7.64
CA ASN A 32 -2.65 4.93 6.80
C ASN A 32 -1.63 3.85 7.22
N GLU A 33 -2.09 2.83 7.91
CA GLU A 33 -1.27 1.71 8.39
C GLU A 33 -0.60 0.90 7.27
N ILE A 34 -1.14 0.94 6.05
CA ILE A 34 -0.56 0.27 4.88
C ILE A 34 0.86 0.74 4.58
N LEU A 35 1.15 2.03 4.84
CA LEU A 35 2.47 2.62 4.61
C LEU A 35 3.51 2.22 5.67
N LEU A 36 3.05 1.84 6.87
CA LEU A 36 3.93 1.39 7.96
C LEU A 36 4.52 0.02 7.74
N ASP A 37 3.72 -0.89 7.17
CA ASP A 37 4.05 -2.30 7.10
C ASP A 37 4.70 -2.71 5.78
N MET A 38 4.52 -1.93 4.70
CA MET A 38 5.12 -2.25 3.41
C MET A 38 6.63 -1.97 3.41
N PRO A 39 7.46 -2.97 3.08
CA PRO A 39 8.89 -2.76 2.92
C PRO A 39 9.17 -1.91 1.67
N VAL A 40 10.17 -1.04 1.76
CA VAL A 40 10.52 -0.07 0.74
C VAL A 40 11.89 -0.39 0.16
N PHE A 41 12.00 -0.37 -1.18
CA PHE A 41 13.25 -0.64 -1.90
C PHE A 41 13.51 0.42 -2.97
N GLU A 42 14.76 0.58 -3.33
CA GLU A 42 15.14 1.39 -4.49
C GLU A 42 14.81 0.62 -5.79
N ALA A 43 14.33 1.32 -6.81
CA ALA A 43 14.05 0.77 -8.12
C ALA A 43 15.32 0.18 -8.76
N ASN A 44 15.19 -0.92 -9.47
CA ASN A 44 16.30 -1.52 -10.21
C ASN A 44 16.49 -0.93 -11.62
N ASP A 45 15.54 -0.15 -12.07
CA ASP A 45 15.59 0.68 -13.28
C ASP A 45 15.34 2.14 -12.86
N THR A 46 15.45 3.11 -13.73
CA THR A 46 15.39 4.56 -13.42
C THR A 46 14.11 4.93 -12.65
N THR A 47 12.95 4.58 -13.19
CA THR A 47 11.62 4.89 -12.62
C THR A 47 10.72 3.66 -12.52
N ALA A 48 11.29 2.46 -12.65
CA ALA A 48 10.53 1.23 -12.68
C ALA A 48 11.22 0.11 -11.90
N MET A 49 10.42 -0.80 -11.39
CA MET A 49 10.88 -2.05 -10.81
C MET A 49 10.58 -3.18 -11.79
N ASN A 50 11.63 -3.84 -12.27
CA ASN A 50 11.53 -4.96 -13.19
C ASN A 50 11.71 -6.28 -12.43
N HIS A 51 10.82 -7.22 -12.64
CA HIS A 51 10.89 -8.57 -12.08
C HIS A 51 10.88 -9.61 -13.18
N LEU A 52 11.72 -10.62 -13.03
CA LEU A 52 11.73 -11.81 -13.88
C LEU A 52 10.90 -12.91 -13.19
N VAL A 53 9.68 -13.10 -13.67
CA VAL A 53 8.79 -14.13 -13.17
C VAL A 53 8.92 -15.39 -14.02
N ARG A 54 9.24 -16.53 -13.40
CA ARG A 54 9.30 -17.82 -14.09
C ARG A 54 7.89 -18.34 -14.33
N THR A 55 7.51 -18.52 -15.58
CA THR A 55 6.17 -18.99 -15.99
C THR A 55 6.09 -20.49 -16.14
N SER A 56 7.20 -21.16 -16.44
CA SER A 56 7.27 -22.62 -16.51
C SER A 56 8.56 -23.16 -15.92
N ILE A 57 8.44 -24.32 -15.28
CA ILE A 57 9.58 -25.07 -14.70
C ILE A 57 9.59 -26.43 -15.37
N PRO A 58 10.68 -26.84 -16.01
CA PRO A 58 10.82 -28.21 -16.54
C PRO A 58 10.80 -29.20 -15.38
N LYS A 59 10.03 -30.28 -15.52
CA LYS A 59 9.84 -31.26 -14.44
C LYS A 59 10.70 -32.49 -14.56
N GLY A 60 11.39 -32.64 -15.70
CA GLY A 60 12.07 -33.89 -16.03
C GLY A 60 11.08 -35.02 -16.35
N GLN A 61 11.56 -36.10 -16.95
CA GLN A 61 10.75 -37.24 -17.34
C GLN A 61 11.40 -38.54 -16.85
N HIS A 62 10.56 -39.47 -16.35
CA HIS A 62 11.02 -40.81 -16.08
C HIS A 62 11.38 -41.50 -17.41
N ARG A 63 12.50 -42.18 -17.44
CA ARG A 63 13.04 -42.80 -18.63
C ARG A 63 13.36 -44.27 -18.39
N GLY A 64 12.96 -45.12 -19.31
CA GLY A 64 13.41 -46.50 -19.36
C GLY A 64 14.78 -46.64 -20.08
N TYR A 65 15.38 -47.83 -19.99
CA TYR A 65 16.60 -48.10 -20.75
C TYR A 65 16.32 -47.99 -22.24
N ASN A 66 17.25 -47.38 -23.00
CA ASN A 66 17.18 -47.14 -24.46
C ASN A 66 16.06 -46.19 -24.93
N GLN A 67 15.49 -45.38 -24.05
CA GLN A 67 14.53 -44.33 -24.42
C GLN A 67 15.18 -42.96 -24.38
N GLY A 68 14.91 -42.11 -25.40
CA GLY A 68 15.35 -40.73 -25.46
C GLY A 68 14.45 -39.84 -24.58
N VAL A 69 14.97 -38.73 -24.09
CA VAL A 69 14.21 -37.69 -23.35
C VAL A 69 14.17 -36.44 -24.18
N LYS A 70 13.00 -35.82 -24.36
CA LYS A 70 12.87 -34.53 -25.03
C LYS A 70 13.41 -33.40 -24.14
N PRO A 71 14.25 -32.50 -24.70
CA PRO A 71 14.73 -31.36 -23.92
C PRO A 71 13.56 -30.41 -23.57
N GLU A 72 13.54 -29.94 -22.36
CA GLU A 72 12.59 -28.95 -21.86
C GLU A 72 13.35 -27.70 -21.42
N ILE A 73 12.79 -26.53 -21.64
CA ILE A 73 13.34 -25.24 -21.21
C ILE A 73 12.38 -24.52 -20.25
N SER A 74 12.93 -23.74 -19.35
CA SER A 74 12.13 -22.85 -18.51
C SER A 74 11.81 -21.55 -19.25
N HIS A 75 10.59 -21.07 -19.10
CA HIS A 75 10.18 -19.78 -19.63
C HIS A 75 10.09 -18.74 -18.51
N THR A 76 10.52 -17.52 -18.81
CA THR A 76 10.45 -16.38 -17.92
C THR A 76 9.70 -15.24 -18.62
N LYS A 77 8.94 -14.48 -17.83
CA LYS A 77 8.29 -13.25 -18.28
C LYS A 77 8.82 -12.10 -17.44
N MET A 78 9.17 -10.98 -18.08
CA MET A 78 9.50 -9.76 -17.38
C MET A 78 8.21 -9.00 -17.07
N THR A 79 8.02 -8.65 -15.80
CA THR A 79 6.97 -7.75 -15.31
C THR A 79 7.62 -6.44 -14.93
N ARG A 80 7.03 -5.32 -15.35
CA ARG A 80 7.52 -3.98 -15.10
C ARG A 80 6.45 -3.19 -14.34
N ASP A 81 6.82 -2.73 -13.15
CA ASP A 81 6.01 -1.84 -12.33
C ASP A 81 6.59 -0.44 -12.39
N ILE A 82 5.77 0.57 -12.63
CA ILE A 82 6.18 1.97 -12.76
C ILE A 82 6.00 2.73 -11.46
N SER A 83 6.86 3.71 -11.21
CA SER A 83 6.67 4.69 -10.16
C SER A 83 5.81 5.85 -10.65
N VAL A 84 5.08 6.46 -9.74
CA VAL A 84 4.25 7.62 -9.94
C VAL A 84 4.73 8.77 -9.07
N GLN A 85 4.39 9.99 -9.48
CA GLN A 85 4.74 11.21 -8.77
C GLN A 85 3.46 11.99 -8.44
N VAL A 86 3.28 12.28 -7.17
CA VAL A 86 2.24 13.19 -6.67
C VAL A 86 2.93 14.47 -6.22
N THR A 87 2.46 15.60 -6.70
CA THR A 87 3.04 16.91 -6.39
C THR A 87 1.96 17.89 -5.96
N GLY A 88 2.33 18.82 -5.08
CA GLY A 88 1.43 19.85 -4.61
C GLY A 88 2.16 21.13 -4.21
N TYR A 89 1.42 22.22 -4.18
CA TYR A 89 1.89 23.52 -3.73
C TYR A 89 0.95 24.05 -2.64
N SER A 90 1.49 24.34 -1.47
CA SER A 90 0.82 25.13 -0.45
C SER A 90 1.22 26.60 -0.66
N LYS A 91 0.22 27.49 -0.76
CA LYS A 91 0.44 28.91 -1.00
C LYS A 91 -0.34 29.70 0.05
N VAL A 92 0.38 30.47 0.87
CA VAL A 92 -0.19 31.34 1.89
C VAL A 92 0.15 32.77 1.55
N HIS A 93 -0.89 33.63 1.42
CA HIS A 93 -0.71 35.05 1.15
C HIS A 93 0.13 35.72 2.25
N GLU A 94 1.16 36.50 1.88
CA GLU A 94 2.13 37.07 2.82
C GLU A 94 1.49 37.91 3.91
N LYS A 95 0.44 38.68 3.61
CA LYS A 95 -0.27 39.47 4.61
C LYS A 95 -1.00 38.60 5.63
N ILE A 96 -1.66 37.51 5.17
CA ILE A 96 -2.33 36.57 6.07
C ILE A 96 -1.30 35.91 6.99
N TYR A 97 -0.16 35.51 6.45
CA TYR A 97 0.94 34.93 7.21
C TYR A 97 1.42 35.87 8.33
N ARG A 98 1.66 37.15 8.01
CA ARG A 98 2.15 38.15 8.98
C ARG A 98 1.15 38.53 10.08
N GLU A 99 -0.15 38.45 9.78
CA GLU A 99 -1.21 38.80 10.71
C GLU A 99 -1.52 37.68 11.73
N GLN A 100 -0.93 36.51 11.60
CA GLN A 100 -1.09 35.41 12.56
C GLN A 100 -0.31 35.69 13.85
N ILE A 101 -0.84 35.20 14.98
CA ILE A 101 -0.16 35.25 16.29
C ILE A 101 1.13 34.43 16.24
N ASP A 102 1.07 33.25 15.63
CA ASP A 102 2.23 32.37 15.34
C ASP A 102 2.25 32.07 13.84
N PRO A 103 2.94 32.91 13.04
CA PRO A 103 2.99 32.72 11.60
C PRO A 103 3.62 31.40 11.17
N GLN A 104 4.65 30.95 11.88
CA GLN A 104 5.33 29.70 11.56
C GLN A 104 4.49 28.48 11.92
N GLY A 105 3.84 28.49 13.07
CA GLY A 105 2.92 27.42 13.46
C GLY A 105 1.72 27.30 12.52
N PHE A 106 1.18 28.43 12.05
CA PHE A 106 0.11 28.46 11.05
C PHE A 106 0.55 27.81 9.74
N ARG A 107 1.72 28.20 9.21
CA ARG A 107 2.26 27.62 7.98
C ARG A 107 2.54 26.12 8.12
N ASN A 108 3.12 25.72 9.24
CA ASN A 108 3.37 24.30 9.50
C ASN A 108 2.06 23.50 9.57
N GLY A 109 0.99 24.08 10.11
CA GLY A 109 -0.35 23.46 10.13
C GLY A 109 -0.91 23.23 8.72
N GLU A 110 -0.82 24.22 7.85
CA GLU A 110 -1.23 24.10 6.44
C GLU A 110 -0.37 23.08 5.67
N ASP A 111 0.94 23.12 5.88
CA ASP A 111 1.86 22.17 5.26
C ASP A 111 1.59 20.72 5.71
N MET A 112 1.25 20.51 7.00
CA MET A 112 0.88 19.20 7.53
C MET A 112 -0.44 18.68 6.94
N ALA A 113 -1.44 19.55 6.76
CA ALA A 113 -2.70 19.17 6.12
C ALA A 113 -2.46 18.71 4.66
N TYR A 114 -1.58 19.40 3.95
CA TYR A 114 -1.19 19.00 2.60
C TYR A 114 -0.55 17.61 2.54
N VAL A 115 0.36 17.35 3.47
CA VAL A 115 1.03 16.05 3.59
C VAL A 115 0.04 14.93 3.92
N ALA A 116 -0.92 15.18 4.81
CA ALA A 116 -1.97 14.21 5.13
C ALA A 116 -2.82 13.87 3.90
N GLY A 117 -3.26 14.88 3.13
CA GLY A 117 -3.99 14.64 1.89
C GLY A 117 -3.20 13.86 0.82
N MET A 118 -1.88 14.10 0.73
CA MET A 118 -1.02 13.30 -0.16
C MET A 118 -0.91 11.84 0.30
N ALA A 119 -0.96 11.58 1.61
CA ALA A 119 -0.96 10.22 2.16
C ALA A 119 -2.26 9.47 1.83
N GLU A 120 -3.39 10.15 1.93
CA GLU A 120 -4.68 9.58 1.53
C GLU A 120 -4.67 9.21 0.05
N THR A 121 -4.22 10.15 -0.82
CA THR A 121 -4.06 9.89 -2.26
C THR A 121 -3.15 8.70 -2.53
N GLN A 122 -2.03 8.60 -1.82
CA GLN A 122 -1.12 7.46 -1.94
C GLN A 122 -1.79 6.15 -1.56
N ALA A 123 -2.55 6.12 -0.46
CA ALA A 123 -3.24 4.92 -0.01
C ALA A 123 -4.34 4.49 -1.01
N GLU A 124 -5.11 5.44 -1.54
CA GLU A 124 -6.09 5.19 -2.59
C GLU A 124 -5.45 4.62 -3.86
N ASP A 125 -4.35 5.21 -4.32
CA ASP A 125 -3.60 4.74 -5.48
C ASP A 125 -3.03 3.34 -5.30
N LEU A 126 -2.53 3.02 -4.10
CA LEU A 126 -2.02 1.68 -3.78
C LEU A 126 -3.12 0.61 -3.85
N ILE A 127 -4.37 0.97 -3.56
CA ILE A 127 -5.50 0.04 -3.63
C ILE A 127 -6.14 0.06 -5.03
N TYR A 128 -6.54 1.23 -5.55
CA TYR A 128 -7.37 1.35 -6.74
C TYR A 128 -6.69 1.97 -7.96
N GLY A 129 -5.44 2.43 -7.84
CA GLY A 129 -4.71 3.00 -8.97
C GLY A 129 -4.82 2.14 -10.22
N ASN A 130 -5.07 2.76 -11.39
CA ASN A 130 -5.29 2.06 -12.64
C ASN A 130 -4.52 2.74 -13.80
N ASN A 131 -3.36 2.21 -14.10
CA ASN A 131 -2.52 2.69 -15.19
C ASN A 131 -3.18 2.58 -16.58
N SER A 132 -4.11 1.66 -16.76
CA SER A 132 -4.83 1.51 -18.02
C SER A 132 -5.89 2.61 -18.23
N ALA A 133 -6.43 3.17 -17.14
CA ALA A 133 -7.38 4.28 -17.19
C ALA A 133 -6.64 5.63 -17.26
N ASP A 134 -5.61 5.81 -16.43
CA ASP A 134 -4.75 6.99 -16.44
C ASP A 134 -3.26 6.54 -16.41
N PRO A 135 -2.50 6.81 -17.49
CA PRO A 135 -1.07 6.44 -17.56
C PRO A 135 -0.19 7.05 -16.48
N ARG A 136 -0.69 8.05 -15.74
CA ARG A 136 0.02 8.68 -14.61
C ARG A 136 -0.14 7.91 -13.31
N MET A 137 -1.05 6.93 -13.25
CA MET A 137 -1.31 6.10 -12.08
C MET A 137 -0.54 4.79 -12.13
N LEU A 138 -0.27 4.22 -10.97
CA LEU A 138 0.25 2.85 -10.84
C LEU A 138 -0.91 1.82 -10.94
N ASN A 139 -0.55 0.54 -11.03
CA ASN A 139 -1.53 -0.53 -10.90
C ASN A 139 -1.65 -0.95 -9.42
N GLY A 140 -2.76 -0.56 -8.80
CA GLY A 140 -3.08 -0.88 -7.41
C GLY A 140 -3.42 -2.36 -7.18
N LEU A 141 -3.58 -2.73 -5.90
CA LEU A 141 -3.87 -4.10 -5.49
C LEU A 141 -5.18 -4.63 -6.08
N ALA A 142 -6.24 -3.81 -6.11
CA ALA A 142 -7.55 -4.18 -6.65
C ALA A 142 -7.51 -4.41 -8.17
N VAL A 143 -6.82 -3.55 -8.90
CA VAL A 143 -6.70 -3.65 -10.37
C VAL A 143 -5.90 -4.88 -10.78
N ARG A 144 -4.87 -5.24 -10.03
CA ARG A 144 -4.10 -6.47 -10.25
C ARG A 144 -4.92 -7.73 -10.01
N ARG A 145 -6.04 -7.62 -9.29
CA ARG A 145 -6.98 -8.70 -8.97
C ARG A 145 -8.41 -8.30 -9.34
N ALA A 146 -8.58 -7.80 -10.57
CA ALA A 146 -9.86 -7.28 -11.05
C ALA A 146 -10.84 -8.37 -11.51
N LYS A 147 -10.38 -9.61 -11.69
CA LYS A 147 -11.20 -10.74 -12.16
C LYS A 147 -11.12 -11.91 -11.20
N LEU A 148 -12.20 -12.67 -11.10
CA LEU A 148 -12.22 -13.90 -10.31
C LEU A 148 -11.22 -14.91 -10.89
N GLU A 149 -10.27 -15.33 -10.09
CA GLU A 149 -9.26 -16.31 -10.45
C GLU A 149 -9.00 -17.23 -9.26
N LYS A 150 -8.97 -18.53 -9.52
CA LYS A 150 -8.73 -19.53 -8.49
C LYS A 150 -7.43 -19.24 -7.74
N ASP A 151 -7.52 -19.24 -6.41
CA ASP A 151 -6.41 -19.01 -5.47
C ASP A 151 -5.78 -17.59 -5.52
N LYS A 152 -6.32 -16.65 -6.30
CA LYS A 152 -5.81 -15.26 -6.38
C LYS A 152 -6.88 -14.20 -6.12
N CYS A 153 -8.08 -14.38 -6.69
CA CYS A 153 -9.21 -13.49 -6.46
C CYS A 153 -10.48 -14.33 -6.23
N ILE A 154 -10.99 -14.29 -5.01
CA ILE A 154 -12.04 -15.18 -4.55
C ILE A 154 -13.28 -14.37 -4.18
N SER A 155 -14.45 -14.77 -4.67
CA SER A 155 -15.71 -14.16 -4.28
C SER A 155 -16.20 -14.71 -2.95
N PHE A 156 -16.58 -13.83 -2.04
CA PHE A 156 -17.23 -14.20 -0.78
C PHE A 156 -18.72 -14.48 -0.95
N GLY A 157 -19.32 -14.02 -2.06
CA GLY A 157 -20.69 -14.33 -2.45
C GLY A 157 -21.67 -13.15 -2.38
N GLY A 158 -21.22 -11.94 -2.06
CA GLY A 158 -22.04 -10.73 -2.16
C GLY A 158 -22.34 -10.35 -3.59
N THR A 159 -23.46 -9.67 -3.80
CA THR A 159 -23.94 -9.20 -5.11
C THR A 159 -24.35 -7.73 -5.02
N GLY A 160 -24.21 -6.97 -6.10
CA GLY A 160 -24.55 -5.54 -6.18
C GLY A 160 -23.33 -4.64 -6.19
N ASP A 161 -23.54 -3.36 -5.85
CA ASP A 161 -22.52 -2.30 -5.97
C ASP A 161 -22.03 -1.76 -4.61
N ASN A 162 -22.56 -2.27 -3.50
CA ASN A 162 -22.12 -1.91 -2.14
C ASN A 162 -21.35 -3.06 -1.51
N LEU A 163 -20.18 -3.31 -2.04
CA LEU A 163 -19.32 -4.41 -1.62
C LEU A 163 -17.98 -3.89 -1.16
N THR A 164 -17.24 -4.71 -0.43
CA THR A 164 -15.87 -4.43 -0.01
C THR A 164 -14.97 -5.64 -0.26
N SER A 165 -13.67 -5.43 -0.11
CA SER A 165 -12.65 -6.46 -0.33
C SER A 165 -11.65 -6.53 0.80
N VAL A 166 -11.04 -7.69 0.95
CA VAL A 166 -9.91 -7.94 1.84
C VAL A 166 -8.70 -8.36 1.01
N PHE A 167 -7.55 -7.75 1.27
CA PHE A 167 -6.30 -8.06 0.58
C PHE A 167 -5.35 -8.79 1.51
N ILE A 168 -4.90 -9.96 1.10
CA ILE A 168 -3.92 -10.79 1.82
C ILE A 168 -2.60 -10.67 1.07
N CYS A 169 -1.65 -9.97 1.68
CA CYS A 169 -0.36 -9.66 1.07
C CYS A 169 0.79 -10.34 1.81
N LYS A 170 1.71 -10.91 1.06
CA LYS A 170 3.01 -11.30 1.59
C LYS A 170 4.02 -10.23 1.29
N MET A 171 4.65 -9.66 2.32
CA MET A 171 5.62 -8.60 2.20
C MET A 171 7.01 -9.12 1.84
N GLY A 172 7.77 -8.35 1.06
CA GLY A 172 9.15 -8.67 0.72
C GLY A 172 9.56 -8.18 -0.66
N LYS A 173 10.85 -8.11 -0.91
CA LYS A 173 11.43 -7.59 -2.16
C LYS A 173 10.94 -8.32 -3.41
N GLU A 174 10.82 -9.64 -3.33
CA GLU A 174 10.35 -10.50 -4.42
C GLU A 174 8.82 -10.70 -4.40
N ASN A 175 8.13 -10.14 -3.41
CA ASN A 175 6.70 -10.29 -3.16
C ASN A 175 6.00 -8.95 -3.36
N VAL A 176 5.32 -8.45 -2.33
CA VAL A 176 4.67 -7.13 -2.34
C VAL A 176 5.57 -6.15 -1.62
N SER A 177 5.89 -5.05 -2.26
CA SER A 177 6.75 -3.99 -1.70
C SER A 177 6.46 -2.64 -2.34
N LEU A 178 6.79 -1.59 -1.64
CA LEU A 178 6.91 -0.25 -2.22
C LEU A 178 8.30 -0.07 -2.82
N PHE A 179 8.40 0.82 -3.79
CA PHE A 179 9.69 1.25 -4.30
C PHE A 179 9.69 2.74 -4.66
N TYR A 180 10.88 3.32 -4.72
CA TYR A 180 11.10 4.69 -5.14
C TYR A 180 12.08 4.73 -6.32
N PRO A 181 12.01 5.76 -7.17
CA PRO A 181 12.89 5.91 -8.32
C PRO A 181 14.37 5.88 -7.91
N LYS A 182 15.20 5.33 -8.78
CA LYS A 182 16.65 5.26 -8.55
C LYS A 182 17.25 6.65 -8.42
N GLY A 183 18.03 6.87 -7.34
CA GLY A 183 18.64 8.16 -7.04
C GLY A 183 17.74 9.15 -6.29
N ALA A 184 16.50 8.81 -6.00
CA ALA A 184 15.66 9.58 -5.08
C ALA A 184 16.09 9.34 -3.62
N LYS A 185 15.76 10.27 -2.73
CA LYS A 185 16.18 10.21 -1.32
C LYS A 185 15.41 9.18 -0.46
N GLY A 186 14.44 8.48 -1.04
CA GLY A 186 13.60 7.50 -0.35
C GLY A 186 12.13 7.64 -0.71
N VAL A 187 11.26 6.81 -0.07
CA VAL A 187 9.80 6.99 -0.11
C VAL A 187 9.42 7.92 1.02
N GLY A 188 8.98 9.10 0.69
CA GLY A 188 8.54 10.11 1.63
C GLY A 188 8.24 11.40 0.89
N VAL A 189 7.52 12.31 1.54
CA VAL A 189 7.26 13.63 0.97
C VAL A 189 8.54 14.45 1.07
N ASP A 190 9.07 14.89 -0.08
CA ASP A 190 10.13 15.90 -0.13
C ASP A 190 9.46 17.27 -0.14
N MET A 191 9.67 18.01 0.95
CA MET A 191 9.16 19.36 1.12
C MET A 191 10.27 20.36 0.84
N GLN A 192 10.00 21.32 -0.05
CA GLN A 192 10.90 22.41 -0.38
C GLN A 192 10.22 23.74 -0.09
N ASP A 193 10.76 24.50 0.83
CA ASP A 193 10.38 25.90 1.03
C ASP A 193 10.89 26.74 -0.14
N LYS A 194 9.99 27.25 -0.95
CA LYS A 194 10.31 28.16 -2.07
C LYS A 194 10.41 29.62 -1.64
N GLY A 195 10.10 29.90 -0.37
CA GLY A 195 10.13 31.24 0.20
C GLY A 195 9.00 32.15 -0.31
N LEU A 196 9.26 33.45 -0.28
CA LEU A 196 8.33 34.46 -0.80
C LEU A 196 8.41 34.50 -2.33
N ARG A 197 7.25 34.43 -2.99
CA ARG A 197 7.12 34.50 -4.45
C ARG A 197 5.94 35.36 -4.87
N THR A 198 6.10 36.01 -5.99
CA THR A 198 5.00 36.72 -6.65
C THR A 198 4.17 35.71 -7.43
N GLU A 199 2.91 35.59 -7.08
CA GLU A 199 1.92 34.72 -7.73
C GLU A 199 0.90 35.60 -8.47
N LYS A 200 0.19 35.00 -9.44
CA LYS A 200 -0.87 35.66 -10.19
C LYS A 200 -2.23 35.10 -9.77
N ASP A 201 -3.20 35.99 -9.62
CA ASP A 201 -4.60 35.62 -9.46
C ASP A 201 -5.25 35.25 -10.80
N ALA A 202 -6.55 34.93 -10.77
CA ALA A 202 -7.29 34.52 -11.96
C ALA A 202 -7.44 35.62 -13.00
N ASP A 203 -7.36 36.91 -12.58
CA ASP A 203 -7.50 38.10 -13.41
C ASP A 203 -6.14 38.61 -13.89
N GLY A 204 -5.04 37.97 -13.53
CA GLY A 204 -3.67 38.34 -13.90
C GLY A 204 -3.04 39.37 -12.97
N GLY A 205 -3.69 39.77 -11.87
CA GLY A 205 -3.12 40.59 -10.80
C GLY A 205 -2.02 39.83 -10.04
N GLU A 206 -1.00 40.57 -9.58
CA GLU A 206 0.14 39.99 -8.89
C GLU A 206 0.02 40.19 -7.37
N PHE A 207 0.34 39.17 -6.60
CA PHE A 207 0.39 39.21 -5.13
C PHE A 207 1.55 38.38 -4.58
N GLU A 208 1.99 38.70 -3.37
CA GLU A 208 3.07 38.04 -2.70
C GLU A 208 2.53 36.89 -1.84
N ALA A 209 3.06 35.66 -2.03
CA ALA A 209 2.72 34.47 -1.29
C ALA A 209 3.97 33.71 -0.82
N ARG A 210 3.87 33.08 0.33
CA ARG A 210 4.83 32.06 0.76
C ARG A 210 4.43 30.72 0.20
N VAL A 211 5.38 30.05 -0.45
CA VAL A 211 5.12 28.85 -1.23
C VAL A 211 5.94 27.70 -0.66
N SER A 212 5.27 26.60 -0.32
CA SER A 212 5.86 25.30 -0.06
C SER A 212 5.54 24.36 -1.22
N TYR A 213 6.54 23.63 -1.70
CA TYR A 213 6.41 22.60 -2.74
C TYR A 213 6.57 21.23 -2.12
N PHE A 214 5.66 20.33 -2.45
CA PHE A 214 5.68 18.96 -1.99
C PHE A 214 5.79 18.01 -3.16
N GLU A 215 6.61 16.99 -3.01
CA GLU A 215 6.81 15.95 -4.01
C GLU A 215 6.87 14.60 -3.31
N LEU A 216 6.06 13.65 -3.80
CA LEU A 216 6.00 12.28 -3.32
C LEU A 216 6.19 11.34 -4.51
N ASN A 217 7.25 10.54 -4.48
CA ASN A 217 7.56 9.56 -5.50
C ASN A 217 7.44 8.15 -4.92
N TYR A 218 6.58 7.32 -5.49
CA TYR A 218 6.38 5.95 -5.03
C TYR A 218 5.92 5.04 -6.16
N GLY A 219 6.08 3.74 -5.96
CA GLY A 219 5.54 2.71 -6.82
C GLY A 219 5.20 1.45 -6.01
N LEU A 220 4.25 0.68 -6.50
CA LEU A 220 3.87 -0.61 -5.94
C LEU A 220 4.46 -1.72 -6.81
N SER A 221 5.24 -2.58 -6.20
CA SER A 221 5.83 -3.74 -6.86
C SER A 221 5.22 -5.04 -6.36
N VAL A 222 4.82 -5.89 -7.30
CA VAL A 222 4.37 -7.26 -7.03
C VAL A 222 5.21 -8.23 -7.86
N GLY A 223 6.36 -8.61 -7.31
CA GLY A 223 7.33 -9.49 -7.99
C GLY A 223 6.79 -10.91 -8.20
N ASN A 224 6.02 -11.43 -7.26
CA ASN A 224 5.37 -12.72 -7.38
C ASN A 224 3.85 -12.57 -7.33
N GLU A 225 3.18 -12.93 -8.42
CA GLU A 225 1.73 -12.86 -8.49
C GLU A 225 1.00 -13.67 -7.39
N LYS A 226 1.60 -14.73 -6.89
CA LYS A 226 1.02 -15.54 -5.80
C LYS A 226 1.10 -14.89 -4.43
N SER A 227 1.82 -13.76 -4.31
CA SER A 227 2.01 -13.04 -3.04
C SER A 227 0.86 -12.10 -2.69
N LEU A 228 -0.08 -11.92 -3.60
CA LEU A 228 -1.27 -11.08 -3.44
C LEU A 228 -2.52 -11.90 -3.71
N ILE A 229 -3.42 -11.97 -2.72
CA ILE A 229 -4.73 -12.60 -2.82
C ILE A 229 -5.78 -11.58 -2.41
N ARG A 230 -6.87 -11.50 -3.19
CA ARG A 230 -8.03 -10.66 -2.88
C ARG A 230 -9.24 -11.56 -2.58
N ILE A 231 -9.91 -11.32 -1.46
CA ILE A 231 -11.25 -11.81 -1.18
C ILE A 231 -12.19 -10.66 -1.46
N CYS A 232 -12.98 -10.74 -2.52
CA CYS A 232 -13.88 -9.69 -2.97
C CYS A 232 -15.34 -10.06 -2.76
N ASN A 233 -16.24 -9.12 -3.10
CA ASN A 233 -17.69 -9.32 -3.00
C ASN A 233 -18.13 -9.64 -1.56
N ILE A 234 -17.61 -8.89 -0.58
CA ILE A 234 -18.05 -8.96 0.81
C ILE A 234 -19.11 -7.89 1.00
N ASN A 235 -20.28 -8.27 1.49
CA ASN A 235 -21.33 -7.32 1.85
C ASN A 235 -21.03 -6.76 3.24
N PRO A 236 -20.74 -5.46 3.40
CA PRO A 236 -20.39 -4.87 4.69
C PRO A 236 -21.53 -4.91 5.71
N ASP A 237 -22.79 -4.88 5.28
CA ASP A 237 -23.96 -4.91 6.17
C ASP A 237 -24.23 -6.30 6.78
N ASN A 238 -23.70 -7.37 6.19
CA ASN A 238 -23.96 -8.74 6.63
C ASN A 238 -22.72 -9.63 6.43
N ILE A 239 -21.72 -9.45 7.28
CA ILE A 239 -20.46 -10.18 7.21
C ILE A 239 -20.54 -11.46 8.05
N ASP A 240 -20.41 -12.63 7.43
CA ASP A 240 -20.10 -13.87 8.17
C ASP A 240 -18.62 -13.88 8.56
N ALA A 241 -18.33 -13.24 9.70
CA ALA A 241 -16.97 -13.09 10.21
C ALA A 241 -16.29 -14.47 10.48
N GLY A 242 -17.06 -15.49 10.86
CA GLY A 242 -16.53 -16.83 11.10
C GLY A 242 -16.09 -17.54 9.82
N LYS A 243 -16.84 -17.36 8.72
CA LYS A 243 -16.46 -17.83 7.38
C LYS A 243 -15.27 -17.05 6.85
N LEU A 244 -15.31 -15.71 6.97
CA LEU A 244 -14.24 -14.83 6.49
C LEU A 244 -12.90 -15.14 7.17
N ALA A 245 -12.86 -15.28 8.49
CA ALA A 245 -11.66 -15.62 9.22
C ALA A 245 -11.08 -17.00 8.80
N LYS A 246 -11.93 -17.99 8.51
CA LYS A 246 -11.50 -19.31 7.99
C LYS A 246 -10.91 -19.17 6.58
N GLU A 247 -11.51 -18.36 5.71
CA GLU A 247 -11.00 -18.11 4.36
C GLU A 247 -9.67 -17.38 4.40
N ILE A 248 -9.53 -16.31 5.20
CA ILE A 248 -8.27 -15.59 5.39
C ILE A 248 -7.16 -16.57 5.79
N LEU A 249 -7.39 -17.43 6.81
CA LEU A 249 -6.41 -18.42 7.24
C LEU A 249 -6.07 -19.45 6.15
N THR A 250 -7.06 -19.86 5.38
CA THR A 250 -6.89 -20.86 4.32
C THR A 250 -6.05 -20.32 3.19
N TYR A 251 -6.34 -19.08 2.75
CA TYR A 251 -5.63 -18.44 1.65
C TYR A 251 -4.26 -17.90 2.07
N ALA A 252 -4.11 -17.41 3.27
CA ALA A 252 -2.79 -17.03 3.81
C ALA A 252 -1.78 -18.21 3.79
N LYS A 253 -2.24 -19.44 3.99
CA LYS A 253 -1.39 -20.65 3.88
C LYS A 253 -1.00 -21.01 2.45
N LYS A 254 -1.71 -20.48 1.44
CA LYS A 254 -1.41 -20.69 0.01
C LYS A 254 -0.36 -19.71 -0.52
N LEU A 255 -0.06 -18.65 0.22
CA LEU A 255 0.99 -17.71 -0.13
C LEU A 255 2.35 -18.41 -0.24
N PRO A 256 3.30 -17.87 -1.02
CA PRO A 256 4.63 -18.42 -1.15
C PRO A 256 5.29 -18.61 0.22
N LYS A 257 5.92 -19.76 0.45
CA LYS A 257 6.72 -19.99 1.64
C LYS A 257 8.05 -19.22 1.50
N GLY A 258 8.60 -18.77 2.61
CA GLY A 258 9.88 -18.03 2.64
C GLY A 258 9.79 -16.82 3.57
N GLU A 259 10.79 -15.96 3.49
CA GLU A 259 10.88 -14.73 4.28
C GLU A 259 9.77 -13.73 3.95
N GLY A 260 9.40 -12.91 4.92
CA GLY A 260 8.39 -11.85 4.84
C GLY A 260 7.11 -12.16 5.60
N ASP A 261 6.57 -11.11 6.20
CA ASP A 261 5.33 -11.17 6.98
C ASP A 261 4.12 -11.28 6.06
N VAL A 262 3.08 -11.94 6.56
CA VAL A 262 1.76 -11.94 5.93
C VAL A 262 0.90 -10.92 6.64
N ILE A 263 0.38 -9.96 5.88
CA ILE A 263 -0.45 -8.89 6.38
C ILE A 263 -1.76 -8.89 5.60
N VAL A 264 -2.83 -8.64 6.30
CA VAL A 264 -4.18 -8.57 5.75
C VAL A 264 -4.68 -7.13 5.91
N TYR A 265 -5.06 -6.53 4.80
CA TYR A 265 -5.64 -5.20 4.76
C TYR A 265 -7.15 -5.31 4.56
N ALA A 266 -7.89 -4.63 5.38
CA ALA A 266 -9.35 -4.61 5.35
C ALA A 266 -9.88 -3.24 5.80
N ASN A 267 -11.13 -2.96 5.45
CA ASN A 267 -11.86 -1.79 5.93
C ASN A 267 -12.25 -1.97 7.41
N SER A 268 -12.54 -0.86 8.12
CA SER A 268 -12.98 -0.82 9.51
C SER A 268 -14.17 -1.72 9.81
N ASP A 269 -15.18 -1.76 8.93
CA ASP A 269 -16.39 -2.57 9.13
C ASP A 269 -16.07 -4.08 9.13
N VAL A 270 -15.15 -4.50 8.27
CA VAL A 270 -14.69 -5.90 8.21
C VAL A 270 -13.91 -6.25 9.48
N LEU A 271 -13.03 -5.37 9.94
CA LEU A 271 -12.25 -5.59 11.16
C LEU A 271 -13.16 -5.63 12.38
N ASN A 272 -14.09 -4.69 12.51
CA ASN A 272 -15.08 -4.68 13.60
C ASN A 272 -15.89 -5.96 13.64
N ALA A 273 -16.34 -6.48 12.48
CA ALA A 273 -17.08 -7.74 12.42
C ALA A 273 -16.23 -8.93 12.91
N ILE A 274 -14.94 -8.95 12.54
CA ILE A 274 -14.01 -9.99 13.00
C ILE A 274 -13.78 -9.89 14.50
N ASP A 275 -13.62 -8.69 15.05
CA ASP A 275 -13.37 -8.45 16.47
C ASP A 275 -14.58 -8.83 17.33
N LEU A 276 -15.78 -8.43 16.92
CA LEU A 276 -17.02 -8.84 17.59
C LEU A 276 -17.18 -10.37 17.61
N TYR A 277 -16.90 -11.02 16.48
CA TYR A 277 -16.93 -12.49 16.42
C TYR A 277 -15.91 -13.16 17.35
N GLN A 278 -14.78 -12.49 17.60
CA GLN A 278 -13.75 -12.97 18.52
C GLN A 278 -14.17 -12.84 19.98
N ILE A 279 -14.79 -11.71 20.34
CA ILE A 279 -15.29 -11.45 21.69
C ILE A 279 -16.36 -12.47 22.08
N ASP A 280 -17.26 -12.82 21.18
CA ASP A 280 -18.32 -13.82 21.40
C ASP A 280 -17.78 -15.23 21.65
N ARG A 281 -16.56 -15.51 21.24
CA ARG A 281 -15.88 -16.79 21.47
C ARG A 281 -14.83 -16.68 22.56
N ALA A 282 -15.26 -16.68 23.82
CA ALA A 282 -14.54 -16.44 25.09
C ALA A 282 -13.19 -17.16 25.34
N ASN A 283 -12.48 -17.66 24.34
CA ASN A 283 -11.26 -18.47 24.51
C ASN A 283 -10.04 -18.08 23.65
N ILE A 284 -10.03 -16.89 23.05
CA ILE A 284 -8.91 -16.52 22.16
C ILE A 284 -8.40 -15.13 22.52
N ASN A 285 -7.21 -15.06 23.16
CA ASN A 285 -6.46 -13.80 23.32
C ASN A 285 -5.92 -13.37 21.96
N PHE A 286 -6.54 -12.36 21.36
CA PHE A 286 -6.19 -11.87 20.02
C PHE A 286 -5.44 -10.56 20.01
N THR A 287 -5.41 -9.82 21.11
CA THR A 287 -4.68 -8.58 21.25
C THR A 287 -3.20 -8.87 21.45
N SER A 288 -2.38 -8.40 20.53
CA SER A 288 -0.94 -8.30 20.74
C SER A 288 -0.52 -6.87 20.42
N THR A 289 0.33 -6.34 21.26
CA THR A 289 0.94 -5.03 21.08
C THR A 289 2.00 -5.11 20.00
N ASP A 290 2.00 -4.17 19.05
CA ASP A 290 3.08 -4.00 18.10
C ASP A 290 4.33 -3.41 18.80
N GLN A 291 5.49 -3.45 18.14
CA GLN A 291 6.74 -2.88 18.67
C GLN A 291 6.65 -1.37 18.99
N TYR A 292 5.59 -0.69 18.54
CA TYR A 292 5.29 0.72 18.81
C TYR A 292 4.24 0.92 19.92
N GLY A 293 3.75 -0.16 20.56
CA GLY A 293 2.77 -0.06 21.64
C GLY A 293 1.31 0.01 21.20
N ASN A 294 1.02 -0.07 19.88
CA ASN A 294 -0.35 -0.07 19.37
C ASN A 294 -0.94 -1.49 19.46
N GLU A 295 -2.21 -1.58 19.79
CA GLU A 295 -2.95 -2.83 19.75
C GLU A 295 -3.16 -3.25 18.29
N VAL A 296 -2.79 -4.48 17.97
CA VAL A 296 -2.94 -5.04 16.62
C VAL A 296 -3.78 -6.30 16.68
N VAL A 297 -4.86 -6.29 15.93
CA VAL A 297 -5.69 -7.49 15.77
C VAL A 297 -4.91 -8.53 14.99
N LYS A 298 -4.82 -9.74 15.53
CA LYS A 298 -4.12 -10.86 14.89
C LYS A 298 -5.01 -12.08 14.84
N ILE A 299 -5.05 -12.72 13.69
CA ILE A 299 -5.57 -14.08 13.57
C ILE A 299 -4.36 -15.02 13.53
N ARG A 300 -4.03 -15.63 14.67
CA ARG A 300 -2.77 -16.36 14.90
C ARG A 300 -1.55 -15.43 14.70
N ASN A 301 -0.72 -15.70 13.68
CA ASN A 301 0.48 -14.90 13.35
C ASN A 301 0.25 -13.94 12.20
N ILE A 302 -0.98 -13.75 11.74
CA ILE A 302 -1.32 -12.88 10.63
C ILE A 302 -1.80 -11.55 11.23
N LYS A 303 -1.15 -10.46 10.85
CA LYS A 303 -1.54 -9.11 11.25
C LYS A 303 -2.70 -8.64 10.38
N LEU A 304 -3.75 -8.11 11.00
CA LEU A 304 -4.84 -7.41 10.32
C LEU A 304 -4.60 -5.92 10.51
N ARG A 305 -4.74 -5.18 9.42
CA ARG A 305 -4.53 -3.74 9.39
C ARG A 305 -5.72 -3.04 8.78
N GLU A 306 -6.11 -1.97 9.41
CA GLU A 306 -7.14 -1.07 8.90
C GLU A 306 -6.61 -0.21 7.78
N VAL A 307 -7.39 -0.09 6.71
CA VAL A 307 -7.08 0.79 5.58
C VAL A 307 -8.37 1.45 5.13
N ASP A 308 -8.52 2.72 5.46
CA ASP A 308 -9.70 3.53 5.14
C ASP A 308 -9.90 3.72 3.63
N ALA A 309 -8.82 3.63 2.87
CA ALA A 309 -8.88 3.71 1.41
C ALA A 309 -9.64 2.53 0.77
N ILE A 310 -9.92 1.43 1.52
CA ILE A 310 -10.73 0.31 1.00
C ILE A 310 -12.21 0.69 1.11
N LEU A 311 -12.84 0.88 -0.05
CA LEU A 311 -14.22 1.32 -0.16
C LEU A 311 -15.22 0.21 0.19
N ASN A 312 -16.39 0.64 0.68
CA ASN A 312 -17.57 -0.22 0.86
C ASN A 312 -18.57 -0.13 -0.31
N THR A 313 -18.17 0.58 -1.36
CA THR A 313 -18.95 0.84 -2.57
C THR A 313 -18.31 0.22 -3.81
N GLU A 314 -17.61 -0.89 -3.63
CA GLU A 314 -17.04 -1.63 -4.75
C GLU A 314 -18.16 -2.32 -5.56
N SER A 315 -18.05 -2.25 -6.88
CA SER A 315 -18.90 -3.04 -7.77
C SER A 315 -18.51 -4.52 -7.72
N GLN A 316 -19.49 -5.37 -8.00
CA GLN A 316 -19.29 -6.81 -8.00
C GLN A 316 -18.20 -7.24 -8.97
N VAL A 317 -17.20 -7.95 -8.46
CA VAL A 317 -16.14 -8.58 -9.26
C VAL A 317 -16.71 -9.87 -9.89
N THR A 318 -16.58 -9.97 -11.20
CA THR A 318 -17.04 -11.12 -12.01
C THR A 318 -15.85 -11.87 -12.63
N ALA A 319 -16.11 -13.01 -13.27
CA ALA A 319 -15.09 -13.85 -13.90
C ALA A 319 -14.47 -13.22 -15.16
#